data_2f3b22704ab70ac12fee360c346e537a
#
_entry.id   2f3b22704ab70ac12fee360c346e537a
#
_cell.length_a   1.000
_cell.length_b   1.000
_cell.length_c   1.000
_cell.angle_alpha   90.00
_cell.angle_beta   90.00
_cell.angle_gamma   90.00
#
_symmetry.space_group_name_H-M   'P 1'
#
loop_
_entity.id
_entity.type
_entity.pdbx_description
1 polymer ?
#
loop_
_entity_poly.entity_id
_entity_poly.type
_entity_poly.pdbx_seq_one_letter_code
_entity_poly.pdbx_strand_id
1 'polypeptide(L)'
;MNDLLLETELMMTRRQLFGCSALGLGTAAMAGLMGRNLMGAESKNGMHHPAKAKRVIYLFMSGGPSHLDLWDYKPKMREMYGKDLPKEVRDGQRITGMTSRQKTLPVCPTKYKFTKQENNADGVWVSELLPHTATVTKELCVVHTAFTEAINHDPAITYIQSGSQIPGRPSLGAWLSYGLGSMNENLPNYVVMHARTKHPEQSLFGRLWGSGFMSSQHQGVLLRSQGDPVLYLNNPAGVTRGDRRAQLDVLTALNQAQHKRFADPSMLGRIKQHEMAYRMQASVPELMDLSKEPDSTFKLYGNDAK
;
A
#
# COMPACT_ATOMS: atom_id res chain seq x y z
N MET A 1 7.48 -36.87 29.63
CA MET A 1 7.57 -36.46 28.20
C MET A 1 6.19 -36.39 27.50
N ASN A 2 5.19 -37.14 28.00
CA ASN A 2 3.81 -37.08 27.47
C ASN A 2 2.99 -35.87 27.94
N ASP A 3 3.23 -35.34 29.15
CA ASP A 3 2.44 -34.22 29.69
C ASP A 3 2.71 -32.87 29.00
N LEU A 4 3.96 -32.61 28.62
CA LEU A 4 4.31 -31.37 27.88
C LEU A 4 3.71 -31.32 26.45
N LEU A 5 3.47 -32.47 25.83
CA LEU A 5 2.80 -32.55 24.53
C LEU A 5 1.29 -32.36 24.68
N LEU A 6 0.69 -32.83 25.80
CA LEU A 6 -0.72 -32.61 26.10
C LEU A 6 -1.01 -31.14 26.43
N GLU A 7 -0.15 -30.47 27.19
CA GLU A 7 -0.31 -29.02 27.48
C GLU A 7 -0.20 -28.15 26.24
N THR A 8 0.66 -28.49 25.28
CA THR A 8 0.73 -27.78 23.99
C THR A 8 -0.48 -28.04 23.10
N GLU A 9 -1.14 -29.18 23.24
CA GLU A 9 -2.40 -29.48 22.53
C GLU A 9 -3.61 -28.71 23.10
N LEU A 10 -3.56 -28.35 24.39
CA LEU A 10 -4.62 -27.59 25.06
C LEU A 10 -4.50 -26.06 24.89
N MET A 11 -3.37 -25.56 24.41
CA MET A 11 -3.20 -24.14 24.10
C MET A 11 -3.88 -23.77 22.78
N MET A 12 -5.19 -23.72 22.81
CA MET A 12 -5.95 -23.13 21.71
C MET A 12 -5.58 -21.65 21.58
N THR A 13 -4.99 -21.26 20.47
CA THR A 13 -4.71 -19.85 20.21
C THR A 13 -6.04 -19.07 20.16
N ARG A 14 -6.02 -17.79 20.57
CA ARG A 14 -7.22 -16.92 20.47
C ARG A 14 -7.85 -16.96 19.07
N ARG A 15 -7.02 -17.14 18.05
CA ARG A 15 -7.43 -17.25 16.65
C ARG A 15 -8.18 -18.56 16.36
N GLN A 16 -7.77 -19.66 16.96
CA GLN A 16 -8.45 -20.96 16.85
C GLN A 16 -9.78 -20.94 17.62
N LEU A 17 -9.79 -20.34 18.83
CA LEU A 17 -11.02 -20.16 19.61
C LEU A 17 -12.05 -19.32 18.82
N PHE A 18 -11.64 -18.20 18.25
CA PHE A 18 -12.52 -17.36 17.42
C PHE A 18 -12.89 -18.02 16.10
N GLY A 19 -12.01 -18.82 15.50
CA GLY A 19 -12.30 -19.57 14.28
C GLY A 19 -13.35 -20.67 14.50
N CYS A 20 -13.27 -21.39 15.61
CA CYS A 20 -14.25 -22.43 15.97
C CYS A 20 -15.58 -21.85 16.46
N SER A 21 -15.56 -20.71 17.19
CA SER A 21 -16.78 -20.04 17.68
C SER A 21 -17.50 -19.22 16.60
N ALA A 22 -16.79 -18.77 15.57
CA ALA A 22 -17.34 -17.95 14.49
C ALA A 22 -18.18 -18.74 13.48
N LEU A 23 -18.06 -20.08 13.44
CA LEU A 23 -18.83 -20.90 12.51
C LEU A 23 -20.34 -20.97 12.82
N GLY A 24 -20.76 -20.63 14.04
CA GLY A 24 -22.18 -20.62 14.38
C GLY A 24 -22.84 -19.24 14.36
N LEU A 25 -22.29 -18.26 15.07
CA LEU A 25 -22.90 -16.94 15.24
C LEU A 25 -22.38 -15.89 14.21
N GLY A 26 -21.10 -15.94 13.86
CA GLY A 26 -20.51 -15.00 12.91
C GLY A 26 -21.00 -15.21 11.47
N THR A 27 -21.22 -16.45 11.05
CA THR A 27 -21.78 -16.75 9.72
C THR A 27 -23.25 -16.40 9.63
N ALA A 28 -24.04 -16.56 10.69
CA ALA A 28 -25.44 -16.14 10.72
C ALA A 28 -25.58 -14.60 10.73
N ALA A 29 -24.70 -13.88 11.46
CA ALA A 29 -24.66 -12.42 11.46
C ALA A 29 -24.16 -11.86 10.12
N MET A 30 -23.16 -12.50 9.51
CA MET A 30 -22.62 -12.10 8.21
C MET A 30 -23.60 -12.41 7.06
N ALA A 31 -24.30 -13.56 7.12
CA ALA A 31 -25.38 -13.88 6.19
C ALA A 31 -26.57 -12.91 6.34
N GLY A 32 -26.88 -12.47 7.57
CA GLY A 32 -27.91 -11.45 7.83
C GLY A 32 -27.53 -10.06 7.32
N LEU A 33 -26.25 -9.67 7.44
CA LEU A 33 -25.72 -8.40 6.91
C LEU A 33 -25.58 -8.42 5.38
N MET A 34 -25.13 -9.54 4.81
CA MET A 34 -25.06 -9.73 3.35
C MET A 34 -26.47 -9.84 2.73
N GLY A 35 -27.40 -10.52 3.38
CA GLY A 35 -28.77 -10.68 2.88
C GLY A 35 -29.55 -9.36 2.83
N ARG A 36 -29.32 -8.42 3.75
CA ARG A 36 -29.98 -7.09 3.72
C ARG A 36 -29.45 -6.18 2.62
N ASN A 37 -28.18 -6.32 2.21
CA ASN A 37 -27.61 -5.57 1.09
C ASN A 37 -27.90 -6.20 -0.28
N LEU A 38 -28.25 -7.51 -0.32
CA LEU A 38 -28.60 -8.22 -1.56
C LEU A 38 -30.04 -7.96 -2.03
N MET A 39 -30.93 -7.49 -1.16
CA MET A 39 -32.33 -7.21 -1.52
C MET A 39 -32.60 -5.78 -1.97
N GLY A 40 -31.60 -4.90 -2.01
CA GLY A 40 -31.79 -3.46 -2.27
C GLY A 40 -31.10 -2.86 -3.49
N ALA A 41 -30.38 -3.64 -4.28
CA ALA A 41 -29.78 -3.10 -5.51
C ALA A 41 -29.72 -4.18 -6.60
N GLU A 42 -30.36 -3.94 -7.70
CA GLU A 42 -30.16 -4.63 -8.98
C GLU A 42 -28.76 -4.31 -9.53
N SER A 43 -27.71 -4.69 -8.81
CA SER A 43 -26.36 -4.69 -9.33
C SER A 43 -25.95 -6.13 -9.58
N LYS A 44 -25.91 -6.52 -10.83
CA LYS A 44 -25.42 -7.82 -11.31
C LYS A 44 -23.98 -8.07 -10.91
N ASN A 45 -23.52 -7.92 -9.70
CA ASN A 45 -22.21 -8.32 -9.11
C ASN A 45 -21.86 -7.49 -7.86
N GLY A 46 -22.82 -6.79 -7.21
CA GLY A 46 -22.56 -6.00 -5.99
C GLY A 46 -21.72 -4.72 -6.20
N MET A 47 -21.41 -4.37 -7.43
CA MET A 47 -20.63 -3.15 -7.76
C MET A 47 -21.57 -2.03 -8.21
N HIS A 48 -21.38 -0.82 -7.64
CA HIS A 48 -22.14 0.37 -8.04
C HIS A 48 -21.81 0.83 -9.47
N HIS A 49 -20.63 0.49 -9.97
CA HIS A 49 -20.16 0.81 -11.32
C HIS A 49 -19.46 -0.39 -11.95
N PRO A 50 -19.57 -0.58 -13.28
CA PRO A 50 -18.84 -1.63 -13.96
C PRO A 50 -17.32 -1.43 -13.82
N ALA A 51 -16.60 -2.48 -13.47
CA ALA A 51 -15.14 -2.44 -13.34
C ALA A 51 -14.50 -2.24 -14.72
N LYS A 52 -13.71 -1.17 -14.87
CA LYS A 52 -12.96 -0.86 -16.10
C LYS A 52 -11.46 -0.98 -15.91
N ALA A 53 -10.97 -0.63 -14.73
CA ALA A 53 -9.54 -0.66 -14.42
C ALA A 53 -9.07 -2.11 -14.20
N LYS A 54 -7.97 -2.47 -14.87
CA LYS A 54 -7.32 -3.79 -14.74
C LYS A 54 -6.04 -3.73 -13.90
N ARG A 55 -5.46 -2.54 -13.74
CA ARG A 55 -4.21 -2.30 -13.03
C ARG A 55 -4.33 -1.02 -12.22
N VAL A 56 -3.65 -0.98 -11.09
CA VAL A 56 -3.56 0.20 -10.21
C VAL A 56 -2.09 0.54 -10.04
N ILE A 57 -1.72 1.79 -10.32
CA ILE A 57 -0.40 2.35 -10.04
C ILE A 57 -0.62 3.43 -8.97
N TYR A 58 -0.02 3.24 -7.81
CA TYR A 58 -0.10 4.16 -6.69
C TYR A 58 1.21 4.94 -6.57
N LEU A 59 1.19 6.21 -6.98
CA LEU A 59 2.33 7.11 -6.93
C LEU A 59 2.26 7.91 -5.63
N PHE A 60 3.02 7.48 -4.64
CA PHE A 60 3.02 8.10 -3.32
C PHE A 60 4.22 9.02 -3.12
N MET A 61 3.97 10.29 -2.89
CA MET A 61 4.99 11.27 -2.51
C MET A 61 5.15 11.24 -1.00
N SER A 62 6.21 10.59 -0.52
CA SER A 62 6.57 10.56 0.89
C SER A 62 7.05 11.94 1.36
N GLY A 63 6.94 12.21 2.66
CA GLY A 63 7.44 13.45 3.26
C GLY A 63 6.41 14.57 3.41
N GLY A 64 5.18 14.38 2.94
CA GLY A 64 4.10 15.35 3.10
C GLY A 64 4.36 16.67 2.36
N PRO A 65 4.50 16.65 1.03
CA PRO A 65 4.70 17.87 0.27
C PRO A 65 3.54 18.84 0.48
N SER A 66 3.85 20.14 0.54
CA SER A 66 2.86 21.19 0.84
C SER A 66 1.76 21.26 -0.22
N HIS A 67 0.54 20.92 0.15
CA HIS A 67 -0.59 21.04 -0.76
C HIS A 67 -0.88 22.50 -1.16
N LEU A 68 -0.57 23.47 -0.26
CA LEU A 68 -0.69 24.89 -0.53
C LEU A 68 0.28 25.38 -1.63
N ASP A 69 1.38 24.68 -1.85
CA ASP A 69 2.35 24.98 -2.89
C ASP A 69 2.11 24.20 -4.20
N LEU A 70 1.22 23.21 -4.19
CA LEU A 70 1.02 22.29 -5.32
C LEU A 70 -0.37 22.38 -5.96
N TRP A 71 -1.45 22.28 -5.14
CA TRP A 71 -2.82 22.09 -5.64
C TRP A 71 -3.84 23.02 -5.02
N ASP A 72 -3.59 23.52 -3.82
CA ASP A 72 -4.59 24.23 -3.03
C ASP A 72 -4.36 25.73 -3.09
N TYR A 73 -4.79 26.36 -4.17
CA TYR A 73 -4.60 27.78 -4.41
C TYR A 73 -5.47 28.64 -3.49
N LYS A 74 -4.83 29.38 -2.57
CA LYS A 74 -5.47 30.26 -1.57
C LYS A 74 -4.94 31.70 -1.66
N PRO A 75 -5.37 32.50 -2.65
CA PRO A 75 -4.83 33.85 -2.90
C PRO A 75 -5.00 34.80 -1.71
N LYS A 76 -6.08 34.67 -0.93
CA LYS A 76 -6.33 35.50 0.25
C LYS A 76 -5.26 35.38 1.35
N MET A 77 -4.49 34.28 1.37
CA MET A 77 -3.40 34.14 2.34
C MET A 77 -2.31 35.22 2.18
N ARG A 78 -2.17 35.82 0.98
CA ARG A 78 -1.21 36.91 0.74
C ARG A 78 -1.53 38.17 1.57
N GLU A 79 -2.81 38.46 1.75
CA GLU A 79 -3.28 39.58 2.57
C GLU A 79 -3.05 39.35 4.07
N MET A 80 -2.88 38.07 4.43
CA MET A 80 -2.69 37.64 5.81
C MET A 80 -1.24 37.33 6.12
N TYR A 81 -0.31 37.53 5.20
CA TYR A 81 1.09 37.19 5.38
C TYR A 81 1.67 37.78 6.67
N GLY A 82 2.29 36.93 7.49
CA GLY A 82 2.89 37.30 8.77
C GLY A 82 1.90 37.58 9.92
N LYS A 83 0.59 37.65 9.65
CA LYS A 83 -0.43 37.75 10.71
C LYS A 83 -0.61 36.42 11.39
N ASP A 84 -1.01 36.39 12.65
CA ASP A 84 -1.30 35.17 13.37
C ASP A 84 -2.49 34.43 12.74
N LEU A 85 -2.45 33.12 12.78
CA LEU A 85 -3.52 32.25 12.26
C LEU A 85 -4.83 32.57 12.97
N PRO A 86 -5.94 32.85 12.25
CA PRO A 86 -7.23 33.12 12.84
C PRO A 86 -7.68 32.00 13.77
N LYS A 87 -8.33 32.37 14.87
CA LYS A 87 -8.83 31.43 15.88
C LYS A 87 -9.78 30.40 15.25
N GLU A 88 -10.63 30.83 14.34
CA GLU A 88 -11.62 30.00 13.65
C GLU A 88 -10.97 28.89 12.81
N VAL A 89 -9.75 29.13 12.35
CA VAL A 89 -8.95 28.12 11.62
C VAL A 89 -8.19 27.21 12.58
N ARG A 90 -7.75 27.79 13.71
CA ARG A 90 -6.93 27.10 14.71
C ARG A 90 -7.74 26.24 15.69
N ASP A 91 -8.95 26.69 16.05
CA ASP A 91 -9.76 26.05 17.09
C ASP A 91 -10.07 24.59 16.77
N GLY A 92 -9.79 23.73 17.77
CA GLY A 92 -9.95 22.28 17.64
C GLY A 92 -8.82 21.55 16.91
N GLN A 93 -7.85 22.26 16.31
CA GLN A 93 -6.72 21.60 15.67
C GLN A 93 -5.61 21.24 16.65
N ARG A 94 -5.15 20.01 16.57
CA ARG A 94 -4.02 19.53 17.33
C ARG A 94 -2.72 20.11 16.76
N ILE A 95 -1.88 20.71 17.62
CA ILE A 95 -0.62 21.31 17.22
C ILE A 95 0.53 20.29 17.40
N THR A 96 1.51 20.31 16.51
CA THR A 96 2.71 19.47 16.65
C THR A 96 3.55 19.90 17.85
N GLY A 97 4.31 18.98 18.44
CA GLY A 97 5.25 19.29 19.52
C GLY A 97 6.28 20.34 19.13
N MET A 98 6.65 20.42 17.86
CA MET A 98 7.61 21.44 17.36
C MET A 98 7.03 22.86 17.37
N THR A 99 5.74 23.02 17.15
CA THR A 99 5.07 24.35 17.10
C THR A 99 4.35 24.70 18.39
N SER A 100 4.19 23.78 19.33
CA SER A 100 3.42 23.96 20.57
C SER A 100 3.96 25.08 21.48
N ARG A 101 5.26 25.42 21.37
CA ARG A 101 5.92 26.49 22.15
C ARG A 101 5.96 27.84 21.42
N GLN A 102 5.48 27.92 20.20
CA GLN A 102 5.40 29.19 19.46
C GLN A 102 4.29 30.05 20.02
N LYS A 103 4.60 31.33 20.24
CA LYS A 103 3.62 32.32 20.72
C LYS A 103 2.60 32.69 19.65
N THR A 104 3.02 32.67 18.40
CA THR A 104 2.21 32.99 17.23
C THR A 104 2.41 31.94 16.15
N LEU A 105 1.40 31.74 15.30
CA LEU A 105 1.45 30.86 14.14
C LEU A 105 1.23 31.71 12.87
N PRO A 106 2.29 32.37 12.35
CA PRO A 106 2.16 33.31 11.26
C PRO A 106 1.72 32.62 9.96
N VAL A 107 0.78 33.20 9.26
CA VAL A 107 0.33 32.73 7.95
C VAL A 107 1.44 32.94 6.93
N CYS A 108 1.78 31.87 6.19
CA CYS A 108 2.77 31.89 5.13
C CYS A 108 2.12 31.46 3.81
N PRO A 109 1.85 32.38 2.87
CA PRO A 109 1.29 32.04 1.57
C PRO A 109 2.35 31.39 0.68
N THR A 110 1.87 30.66 -0.32
CA THR A 110 2.75 30.15 -1.38
C THR A 110 3.44 31.29 -2.14
N LYS A 111 4.73 31.08 -2.49
CA LYS A 111 5.49 31.98 -3.36
C LYS A 111 5.36 31.61 -4.85
N TYR A 112 4.83 30.43 -5.15
CA TYR A 112 4.73 29.89 -6.49
C TYR A 112 3.50 30.42 -7.23
N LYS A 113 3.58 30.44 -8.54
CA LYS A 113 2.47 30.83 -9.42
C LYS A 113 1.55 29.65 -9.63
N PHE A 114 0.26 29.93 -9.73
CA PHE A 114 -0.76 28.95 -10.07
C PHE A 114 -1.45 29.32 -11.38
N THR A 115 -1.77 28.32 -12.17
CA THR A 115 -2.54 28.46 -13.40
C THR A 115 -3.79 27.62 -13.32
N LYS A 116 -4.93 28.23 -13.65
CA LYS A 116 -6.18 27.48 -13.75
C LYS A 116 -6.18 26.64 -15.02
N GLN A 117 -6.50 25.38 -14.89
CA GLN A 117 -6.53 24.42 -16.00
C GLN A 117 -7.97 24.34 -16.53
N GLU A 118 -8.27 25.09 -17.57
CA GLU A 118 -9.61 25.16 -18.17
C GLU A 118 -10.03 23.85 -18.88
N ASN A 119 -9.09 22.99 -19.21
CA ASN A 119 -9.33 21.67 -19.79
C ASN A 119 -9.80 20.61 -18.77
N ASN A 120 -9.79 20.93 -17.47
CA ASN A 120 -10.36 20.08 -16.42
C ASN A 120 -11.79 20.53 -16.14
N ALA A 121 -12.73 19.58 -16.02
CA ALA A 121 -14.16 19.87 -15.82
C ALA A 121 -14.44 20.73 -14.57
N ASP A 122 -13.62 20.59 -13.53
CA ASP A 122 -13.76 21.31 -12.27
C ASP A 122 -12.91 22.58 -12.21
N GLY A 123 -12.16 22.91 -13.26
CA GLY A 123 -11.32 24.09 -13.34
C GLY A 123 -10.19 24.11 -12.30
N VAL A 124 -9.43 23.03 -12.21
CA VAL A 124 -8.40 22.82 -11.19
C VAL A 124 -7.25 23.82 -11.31
N TRP A 125 -6.79 24.36 -10.18
CA TRP A 125 -5.59 25.17 -10.09
C TRP A 125 -4.35 24.30 -9.86
N VAL A 126 -3.31 24.51 -10.65
CA VAL A 126 -2.05 23.76 -10.57
C VAL A 126 -0.88 24.73 -10.46
N SER A 127 0.05 24.41 -9.55
CA SER A 127 1.28 25.17 -9.35
C SER A 127 2.26 24.98 -10.51
N GLU A 128 3.10 26.00 -10.74
CA GLU A 128 4.23 25.94 -11.67
C GLU A 128 5.26 24.85 -11.32
N LEU A 129 5.21 24.31 -10.09
CA LEU A 129 6.04 23.18 -9.66
C LEU A 129 5.65 21.84 -10.31
N LEU A 130 4.45 21.77 -10.91
CA LEU A 130 3.91 20.56 -11.51
C LEU A 130 3.63 20.75 -13.02
N PRO A 131 4.61 21.18 -13.84
CA PRO A 131 4.37 21.56 -15.23
C PRO A 131 3.89 20.39 -16.09
N HIS A 132 4.41 19.18 -15.85
CA HIS A 132 4.00 17.98 -16.60
C HIS A 132 2.63 17.47 -16.15
N THR A 133 2.34 17.51 -14.86
CA THR A 133 1.02 17.12 -14.34
C THR A 133 -0.08 18.07 -14.83
N ALA A 134 0.24 19.35 -14.98
CA ALA A 134 -0.68 20.34 -15.54
C ALA A 134 -1.18 19.96 -16.94
N THR A 135 -0.36 19.28 -17.76
CA THR A 135 -0.76 18.89 -19.13
C THR A 135 -1.78 17.77 -19.18
N VAL A 136 -1.92 16.99 -18.11
CA VAL A 136 -2.82 15.81 -18.03
C VAL A 136 -4.02 16.03 -17.09
N THR A 137 -4.25 17.23 -16.63
CA THR A 137 -5.32 17.55 -15.66
C THR A 137 -6.71 17.15 -16.12
N LYS A 138 -6.99 17.14 -17.43
CA LYS A 138 -8.27 16.67 -17.99
C LYS A 138 -8.58 15.20 -17.65
N GLU A 139 -7.56 14.40 -17.36
CA GLU A 139 -7.68 12.99 -16.98
C GLU A 139 -7.70 12.78 -15.44
N LEU A 140 -7.57 13.86 -14.66
CA LEU A 140 -7.45 13.80 -13.21
C LEU A 140 -8.74 14.18 -12.52
N CYS A 141 -9.06 13.46 -11.45
CA CYS A 141 -10.01 13.87 -10.42
C CYS A 141 -9.22 14.33 -9.19
N VAL A 142 -9.31 15.62 -8.85
CA VAL A 142 -8.57 16.19 -7.71
C VAL A 142 -9.47 16.28 -6.49
N VAL A 143 -9.11 15.60 -5.41
CA VAL A 143 -9.88 15.55 -4.17
C VAL A 143 -9.25 16.48 -3.13
N HIS A 144 -9.82 17.67 -2.94
CA HIS A 144 -9.34 18.68 -1.99
C HIS A 144 -9.76 18.44 -0.54
N THR A 145 -10.77 17.60 -0.31
CA THR A 145 -11.40 17.39 0.99
C THR A 145 -10.84 16.23 1.80
N ALA A 146 -9.82 15.57 1.30
CA ALA A 146 -9.16 14.50 2.05
C ALA A 146 -8.39 15.11 3.24
N PHE A 147 -8.59 14.55 4.44
CA PHE A 147 -7.91 15.01 5.64
C PHE A 147 -7.54 13.85 6.57
N THR A 148 -6.64 14.12 7.51
CA THR A 148 -6.28 13.21 8.58
C THR A 148 -6.01 13.99 9.87
N GLU A 149 -6.25 13.36 11.00
CA GLU A 149 -5.88 13.88 12.32
C GLU A 149 -4.39 13.62 12.65
N ALA A 150 -3.68 12.89 11.81
CA ALA A 150 -2.28 12.61 11.99
C ALA A 150 -1.43 13.86 11.77
N ILE A 151 -0.76 14.33 12.82
CA ILE A 151 0.07 15.53 12.80
C ILE A 151 1.55 15.26 12.51
N ASN A 152 1.97 14.00 12.51
CA ASN A 152 3.33 13.57 12.21
C ASN A 152 3.36 12.67 10.99
N HIS A 153 4.49 12.67 10.28
CA HIS A 153 4.68 11.88 9.06
C HIS A 153 4.41 10.39 9.25
N ASP A 154 4.98 9.76 10.28
CA ASP A 154 4.89 8.31 10.45
C ASP A 154 3.45 7.79 10.63
N PRO A 155 2.61 8.33 11.53
CA PRO A 155 1.21 7.95 11.62
C PRO A 155 0.41 8.37 10.37
N ALA A 156 0.73 9.49 9.73
CA ALA A 156 0.05 9.95 8.51
C ALA A 156 0.33 9.01 7.32
N ILE A 157 1.57 8.60 7.12
CA ILE A 157 1.95 7.64 6.08
C ILE A 157 1.28 6.29 6.35
N THR A 158 1.29 5.83 7.59
CA THR A 158 0.62 4.59 7.98
C THR A 158 -0.87 4.66 7.70
N TYR A 159 -1.50 5.80 8.00
CA TYR A 159 -2.92 6.03 7.74
C TYR A 159 -3.26 5.98 6.25
N ILE A 160 -2.55 6.72 5.40
CA ILE A 160 -2.86 6.76 3.96
C ILE A 160 -2.61 5.41 3.28
N GLN A 161 -1.68 4.60 3.79
CA GLN A 161 -1.37 3.27 3.25
C GLN A 161 -2.34 2.18 3.73
N SER A 162 -2.89 2.29 4.94
CA SER A 162 -3.62 1.20 5.59
C SER A 162 -4.98 1.58 6.18
N GLY A 163 -5.37 2.85 6.11
CA GLY A 163 -6.60 3.36 6.74
C GLY A 163 -6.54 3.42 8.27
N SER A 164 -5.35 3.35 8.88
CA SER A 164 -5.16 3.45 10.33
C SER A 164 -3.82 4.09 10.66
N GLN A 165 -3.79 4.97 11.66
CA GLN A 165 -2.53 5.52 12.18
C GLN A 165 -1.70 4.47 12.94
N ILE A 166 -2.36 3.41 13.41
CA ILE A 166 -1.71 2.33 14.16
C ILE A 166 -1.36 1.20 13.18
N PRO A 167 -0.10 0.72 13.18
CA PRO A 167 0.34 -0.40 12.36
C PRO A 167 -0.45 -1.68 12.60
N GLY A 168 -0.46 -2.60 11.63
CA GLY A 168 -1.06 -3.94 11.75
C GLY A 168 -2.27 -4.16 10.86
N ARG A 169 -2.78 -3.12 10.18
CA ARG A 169 -3.80 -3.28 9.15
C ARG A 169 -3.17 -3.56 7.78
N PRO A 170 -3.90 -4.26 6.89
CA PRO A 170 -3.43 -4.47 5.53
C PRO A 170 -3.29 -3.16 4.77
N SER A 171 -2.27 -3.07 3.96
CA SER A 171 -2.07 -1.94 3.04
C SER A 171 -3.11 -1.95 1.91
N LEU A 172 -3.26 -0.81 1.23
CA LEU A 172 -4.14 -0.68 0.06
C LEU A 172 -3.88 -1.77 -0.98
N GLY A 173 -2.60 -2.03 -1.32
CA GLY A 173 -2.25 -3.08 -2.28
C GLY A 173 -2.57 -4.49 -1.77
N ALA A 174 -2.47 -4.73 -0.46
CA ALA A 174 -2.88 -6.01 0.13
C ALA A 174 -4.40 -6.23 0.03
N TRP A 175 -5.21 -5.19 0.21
CA TRP A 175 -6.66 -5.24 -0.01
C TRP A 175 -7.01 -5.51 -1.47
N LEU A 176 -6.33 -4.84 -2.41
CA LEU A 176 -6.52 -5.07 -3.85
C LEU A 176 -6.14 -6.50 -4.23
N SER A 177 -4.99 -6.99 -3.72
CA SER A 177 -4.56 -8.37 -3.90
C SER A 177 -5.57 -9.39 -3.38
N TYR A 178 -6.14 -9.14 -2.20
CA TYR A 178 -7.13 -10.00 -1.58
C TYR A 178 -8.45 -10.01 -2.35
N GLY A 179 -8.97 -8.84 -2.73
CA GLY A 179 -10.30 -8.70 -3.32
C GLY A 179 -10.35 -9.02 -4.81
N LEU A 180 -9.28 -8.74 -5.55
CA LEU A 180 -9.27 -8.85 -7.01
C LEU A 180 -8.40 -10.02 -7.53
N GLY A 181 -7.53 -10.56 -6.68
CA GLY A 181 -6.60 -11.62 -7.08
C GLY A 181 -5.52 -11.13 -8.04
N SER A 182 -5.02 -12.04 -8.88
CA SER A 182 -3.98 -11.77 -9.88
C SER A 182 -4.34 -12.37 -11.23
N MET A 183 -4.00 -11.66 -12.29
CA MET A 183 -4.04 -12.18 -13.66
C MET A 183 -2.73 -12.89 -14.05
N ASN A 184 -1.71 -12.86 -13.20
CA ASN A 184 -0.40 -13.45 -13.43
C ASN A 184 -0.06 -14.41 -12.28
N GLU A 185 0.40 -15.61 -12.61
CA GLU A 185 0.77 -16.64 -11.64
C GLU A 185 2.26 -16.68 -11.31
N ASN A 186 3.10 -16.02 -12.12
CA ASN A 186 4.56 -16.11 -12.04
C ASN A 186 5.21 -14.88 -11.39
N LEU A 187 4.45 -13.82 -11.21
CA LEU A 187 4.91 -12.58 -10.58
C LEU A 187 3.93 -12.18 -9.46
N PRO A 188 4.42 -11.46 -8.45
CA PRO A 188 3.55 -10.96 -7.39
C PRO A 188 2.51 -9.99 -7.97
N ASN A 189 1.29 -10.07 -7.48
CA ASN A 189 0.20 -9.18 -7.87
C ASN A 189 0.28 -7.80 -7.20
N TYR A 190 1.13 -7.66 -6.18
CA TYR A 190 1.42 -6.40 -5.53
C TYR A 190 2.94 -6.16 -5.49
N VAL A 191 3.38 -5.24 -6.32
CA VAL A 191 4.79 -4.85 -6.45
C VAL A 191 4.99 -3.49 -5.81
N VAL A 192 6.11 -3.31 -5.14
CA VAL A 192 6.53 -2.06 -4.51
C VAL A 192 7.88 -1.64 -5.09
N MET A 193 8.00 -0.37 -5.41
CA MET A 193 9.26 0.24 -5.85
C MET A 193 9.54 1.48 -5.04
N HIS A 194 10.79 1.69 -4.67
CA HIS A 194 11.24 2.88 -3.98
C HIS A 194 12.10 3.74 -4.89
N ALA A 195 11.74 5.01 -5.04
CA ALA A 195 12.69 6.02 -5.44
C ALA A 195 13.44 6.50 -4.19
N ARG A 196 14.75 6.28 -4.12
CA ARG A 196 15.58 6.76 -3.01
C ARG A 196 16.25 8.06 -3.39
N THR A 197 16.17 9.05 -2.53
CA THR A 197 16.98 10.27 -2.59
C THR A 197 18.28 10.08 -1.82
N LYS A 198 19.28 10.95 -2.08
CA LYS A 198 20.54 10.96 -1.32
C LYS A 198 20.34 11.25 0.17
N HIS A 199 19.26 11.95 0.50
CA HIS A 199 18.89 12.33 1.87
C HIS A 199 17.45 11.90 2.15
N PRO A 200 17.22 10.61 2.48
CA PRO A 200 15.88 10.14 2.82
C PRO A 200 15.48 10.76 4.17
N GLU A 201 14.63 11.75 4.14
CA GLU A 201 14.10 12.40 5.36
C GLU A 201 13.12 11.50 6.10
N GLN A 202 12.58 10.50 5.43
CA GLN A 202 11.59 9.58 5.99
C GLN A 202 11.93 8.13 5.68
N SER A 203 11.90 7.31 6.72
CA SER A 203 12.06 5.87 6.60
C SER A 203 10.78 5.24 6.06
N LEU A 204 10.90 4.50 4.95
CA LEU A 204 9.85 3.65 4.42
C LEU A 204 10.05 2.23 4.96
N PHE A 205 9.08 1.76 5.73
CA PHE A 205 9.13 0.46 6.41
C PHE A 205 8.26 -0.57 5.69
N GLY A 206 8.66 -1.84 5.73
CA GLY A 206 7.92 -2.95 5.14
C GLY A 206 6.46 -3.05 5.58
N ARG A 207 6.10 -2.52 6.76
CA ARG A 207 4.71 -2.46 7.23
C ARG A 207 3.79 -1.64 6.32
N LEU A 208 4.34 -0.68 5.55
CA LEU A 208 3.55 0.18 4.67
C LEU A 208 2.99 -0.55 3.44
N TRP A 209 3.55 -1.72 3.13
CA TRP A 209 3.04 -2.62 2.09
C TRP A 209 2.80 -4.04 2.61
N GLY A 210 2.66 -4.16 3.91
CA GLY A 210 2.40 -5.43 4.58
C GLY A 210 0.96 -5.90 4.40
N SER A 211 0.77 -7.20 4.61
CA SER A 211 -0.56 -7.84 4.61
C SER A 211 -1.35 -7.62 5.90
N GLY A 212 -0.74 -7.04 6.95
CA GLY A 212 -1.39 -6.83 8.23
C GLY A 212 -1.91 -8.14 8.82
N PHE A 213 -3.20 -8.18 9.12
CA PHE A 213 -3.89 -9.39 9.64
C PHE A 213 -4.27 -10.40 8.55
N MET A 214 -4.09 -10.07 7.26
CA MET A 214 -4.34 -11.00 6.16
C MET A 214 -3.20 -12.01 6.00
N SER A 215 -3.44 -13.03 5.19
CA SER A 215 -2.39 -13.96 4.77
C SER A 215 -1.24 -13.21 4.08
N SER A 216 -0.02 -13.59 4.41
CA SER A 216 1.21 -13.00 3.86
C SER A 216 1.35 -13.14 2.33
N GLN A 217 0.55 -13.99 1.68
CA GLN A 217 0.48 -14.07 0.21
C GLN A 217 0.03 -12.74 -0.45
N HIS A 218 -0.64 -11.85 0.30
CA HIS A 218 -1.13 -10.56 -0.17
C HIS A 218 -0.17 -9.41 0.14
N GLN A 219 0.99 -9.71 0.71
CA GLN A 219 2.02 -8.70 1.00
C GLN A 219 2.67 -8.19 -0.28
N GLY A 220 3.02 -6.91 -0.31
CA GLY A 220 3.79 -6.32 -1.39
C GLY A 220 5.23 -6.86 -1.45
N VAL A 221 5.72 -7.08 -2.65
CA VAL A 221 7.09 -7.50 -2.92
C VAL A 221 7.89 -6.29 -3.40
N LEU A 222 8.92 -5.94 -2.63
CA LEU A 222 9.80 -4.83 -2.97
C LEU A 222 10.77 -5.24 -4.07
N LEU A 223 10.71 -4.56 -5.21
CA LEU A 223 11.71 -4.64 -6.26
C LEU A 223 12.78 -3.55 -6.06
N ARG A 224 14.02 -3.94 -6.18
CA ARG A 224 15.18 -3.07 -6.00
C ARG A 224 15.75 -2.67 -7.36
N SER A 225 16.15 -1.41 -7.50
CA SER A 225 16.80 -0.90 -8.72
C SER A 225 18.28 -1.25 -8.82
N GLN A 226 18.91 -1.70 -7.72
CA GLN A 226 20.35 -2.03 -7.69
C GLN A 226 20.57 -3.36 -6.97
N GLY A 227 21.52 -4.15 -7.48
CA GLY A 227 21.82 -5.50 -7.00
C GLY A 227 20.72 -6.50 -7.34
N ASP A 228 20.54 -7.53 -6.52
CA ASP A 228 19.45 -8.49 -6.74
C ASP A 228 18.09 -7.78 -6.69
N PRO A 229 17.26 -7.91 -7.73
CA PRO A 229 15.93 -7.26 -7.79
C PRO A 229 15.04 -7.62 -6.60
N VAL A 230 15.11 -8.86 -6.15
CA VAL A 230 14.45 -9.35 -4.94
C VAL A 230 15.50 -10.05 -4.09
N LEU A 231 15.60 -9.67 -2.80
CA LEU A 231 16.57 -10.26 -1.88
C LEU A 231 16.32 -11.77 -1.73
N TYR A 232 17.40 -12.54 -1.73
CA TYR A 232 17.38 -13.99 -1.52
C TYR A 232 16.55 -14.78 -2.53
N LEU A 233 16.32 -14.21 -3.72
CA LEU A 233 15.58 -14.89 -4.77
C LEU A 233 16.41 -16.04 -5.37
N ASN A 234 17.70 -15.81 -5.54
CA ASN A 234 18.60 -16.78 -6.14
C ASN A 234 18.90 -17.94 -5.19
N ASN A 235 19.14 -19.12 -5.75
CA ASN A 235 19.60 -20.26 -4.96
C ASN A 235 21.01 -20.01 -4.42
N PRO A 236 21.33 -20.51 -3.21
CA PRO A 236 22.70 -20.56 -2.73
C PRO A 236 23.63 -21.34 -3.67
N ALA A 237 24.93 -21.06 -3.62
CA ALA A 237 25.91 -21.80 -4.38
C ALA A 237 25.82 -23.32 -4.12
N GLY A 238 25.85 -24.13 -5.18
CA GLY A 238 25.72 -25.56 -5.09
C GLY A 238 24.29 -26.12 -5.02
N VAL A 239 23.27 -25.26 -4.95
CA VAL A 239 21.85 -25.69 -4.96
C VAL A 239 21.28 -25.49 -6.36
N THR A 240 20.94 -26.57 -7.03
CA THR A 240 20.29 -26.52 -8.35
C THR A 240 18.80 -26.16 -8.22
N ARG A 241 18.19 -25.80 -9.35
CA ARG A 241 16.74 -25.56 -9.37
C ARG A 241 15.93 -26.83 -9.03
N GLY A 242 16.44 -28.00 -9.42
CA GLY A 242 15.84 -29.30 -9.06
C GLY A 242 15.90 -29.58 -7.56
N ASP A 243 17.06 -29.34 -6.93
CA ASP A 243 17.21 -29.47 -5.47
C ASP A 243 16.29 -28.54 -4.74
N ARG A 244 16.16 -27.29 -5.22
CA ARG A 244 15.24 -26.32 -4.65
C ARG A 244 13.79 -26.79 -4.75
N ARG A 245 13.39 -27.37 -5.87
CA ARG A 245 12.05 -27.94 -6.04
C ARG A 245 11.78 -29.04 -5.03
N ALA A 246 12.70 -29.99 -4.89
CA ALA A 246 12.57 -31.08 -3.94
C ALA A 246 12.47 -30.58 -2.47
N GLN A 247 13.27 -29.57 -2.11
CA GLN A 247 13.16 -28.93 -0.79
C GLN A 247 11.78 -28.32 -0.56
N LEU A 248 11.21 -27.61 -1.55
CA LEU A 248 9.90 -27.00 -1.44
C LEU A 248 8.77 -28.04 -1.37
N ASP A 249 8.90 -29.17 -2.04
CA ASP A 249 7.93 -30.25 -1.96
C ASP A 249 7.87 -30.85 -0.55
N VAL A 250 9.03 -31.05 0.09
CA VAL A 250 9.11 -31.50 1.49
C VAL A 250 8.51 -30.45 2.44
N LEU A 251 8.86 -29.17 2.27
CA LEU A 251 8.30 -28.08 3.09
C LEU A 251 6.79 -27.97 2.92
N THR A 252 6.28 -28.17 1.70
CA THR A 252 4.85 -28.17 1.41
C THR A 252 4.16 -29.30 2.14
N ALA A 253 4.70 -30.51 2.10
CA ALA A 253 4.15 -31.67 2.80
C ALA A 253 4.12 -31.46 4.32
N LEU A 254 5.20 -30.90 4.89
CA LEU A 254 5.28 -30.55 6.32
C LEU A 254 4.24 -29.49 6.71
N ASN A 255 4.13 -28.40 5.96
CA ASN A 255 3.16 -27.34 6.21
C ASN A 255 1.70 -27.85 6.09
N GLN A 256 1.42 -28.74 5.15
CA GLN A 256 0.11 -29.38 5.00
C GLN A 256 -0.20 -30.30 6.20
N ALA A 257 0.77 -31.08 6.67
CA ALA A 257 0.59 -31.92 7.86
C ALA A 257 0.31 -31.07 9.11
N GLN A 258 1.05 -29.98 9.28
CA GLN A 258 0.81 -29.02 10.38
C GLN A 258 -0.55 -28.33 10.23
N HIS A 259 -0.94 -27.93 9.02
CA HIS A 259 -2.27 -27.37 8.79
C HIS A 259 -3.39 -28.35 9.17
N LYS A 260 -3.27 -29.63 8.79
CA LYS A 260 -4.25 -30.66 9.16
C LYS A 260 -4.33 -30.86 10.68
N ARG A 261 -3.20 -30.73 11.39
CA ARG A 261 -3.13 -30.91 12.84
C ARG A 261 -3.67 -29.70 13.62
N PHE A 262 -3.29 -28.49 13.21
CA PHE A 262 -3.53 -27.26 13.98
C PHE A 262 -4.59 -26.34 13.38
N ALA A 263 -5.11 -26.65 12.18
CA ALA A 263 -6.04 -25.81 11.42
C ALA A 263 -5.59 -24.35 11.24
N ASP A 264 -4.26 -24.10 11.27
CA ASP A 264 -3.71 -22.74 11.12
C ASP A 264 -3.65 -22.35 9.63
N PRO A 265 -4.45 -21.38 9.17
CA PRO A 265 -4.48 -20.97 7.77
C PRO A 265 -3.18 -20.28 7.32
N SER A 266 -2.31 -19.84 8.26
CA SER A 266 -1.01 -19.23 7.90
C SER A 266 -0.09 -20.23 7.18
N MET A 267 -0.25 -21.53 7.44
CA MET A 267 0.52 -22.58 6.75
C MET A 267 0.24 -22.61 5.24
N LEU A 268 -1.02 -22.44 4.85
CA LEU A 268 -1.38 -22.36 3.43
C LEU A 268 -0.80 -21.11 2.77
N GLY A 269 -0.76 -19.99 3.49
CA GLY A 269 -0.10 -18.76 3.03
C GLY A 269 1.39 -18.95 2.76
N ARG A 270 2.10 -19.66 3.66
CA ARG A 270 3.53 -19.99 3.50
C ARG A 270 3.79 -20.85 2.26
N ILE A 271 2.96 -21.89 2.03
CA ILE A 271 3.08 -22.71 0.83
C ILE A 271 2.99 -21.84 -0.42
N LYS A 272 1.98 -20.98 -0.51
CA LYS A 272 1.78 -20.07 -1.65
C LYS A 272 2.95 -19.10 -1.85
N GLN A 273 3.51 -18.57 -0.75
CA GLN A 273 4.67 -17.68 -0.81
C GLN A 273 5.93 -18.41 -1.36
N HIS A 274 6.20 -19.63 -0.89
CA HIS A 274 7.33 -20.42 -1.37
C HIS A 274 7.18 -20.76 -2.87
N GLU A 275 5.99 -21.13 -3.29
CA GLU A 275 5.69 -21.41 -4.70
C GLU A 275 5.84 -20.17 -5.57
N MET A 276 5.38 -19.01 -5.10
CA MET A 276 5.56 -17.74 -5.79
C MET A 276 7.05 -17.39 -5.91
N ALA A 277 7.83 -17.48 -4.83
CA ALA A 277 9.26 -17.20 -4.84
C ALA A 277 10.00 -18.10 -5.84
N TYR A 278 9.66 -19.39 -5.92
CA TYR A 278 10.25 -20.32 -6.88
C TYR A 278 9.94 -19.94 -8.33
N ARG A 279 8.71 -19.54 -8.63
CA ARG A 279 8.32 -19.06 -9.97
C ARG A 279 9.02 -17.76 -10.33
N MET A 280 9.14 -16.84 -9.38
CA MET A 280 9.82 -15.56 -9.55
C MET A 280 11.30 -15.71 -9.92
N GLN A 281 11.98 -16.79 -9.53
CA GLN A 281 13.38 -17.04 -9.91
C GLN A 281 13.59 -17.04 -11.43
N ALA A 282 12.58 -17.47 -12.20
CA ALA A 282 12.65 -17.45 -13.66
C ALA A 282 12.16 -16.12 -14.25
N SER A 283 11.11 -15.54 -13.69
CA SER A 283 10.38 -14.41 -14.30
C SER A 283 10.95 -13.03 -13.93
N VAL A 284 11.52 -12.88 -12.73
CA VAL A 284 12.05 -11.58 -12.29
C VAL A 284 13.29 -11.13 -13.06
N PRO A 285 14.28 -12.01 -13.36
CA PRO A 285 15.43 -11.61 -14.18
C PRO A 285 15.03 -11.10 -15.56
N GLU A 286 14.05 -11.73 -16.19
CA GLU A 286 13.52 -11.28 -17.50
C GLU A 286 12.81 -9.93 -17.40
N LEU A 287 12.01 -9.74 -16.35
CA LEU A 287 11.30 -8.48 -16.08
C LEU A 287 12.26 -7.30 -15.85
N MET A 288 13.40 -7.56 -15.24
CA MET A 288 14.38 -6.52 -14.85
C MET A 288 15.44 -6.29 -15.92
N ASP A 289 15.42 -7.02 -17.03
CA ASP A 289 16.34 -6.83 -18.14
C ASP A 289 15.89 -5.67 -19.02
N LEU A 290 16.46 -4.51 -18.75
CA LEU A 290 16.20 -3.28 -19.50
C LEU A 290 17.02 -3.19 -20.80
N SER A 291 17.89 -4.16 -21.10
CA SER A 291 18.77 -4.11 -22.29
C SER A 291 17.98 -4.13 -23.61
N LYS A 292 16.75 -4.65 -23.58
CA LYS A 292 15.85 -4.75 -24.73
C LYS A 292 14.94 -3.54 -24.91
N GLU A 293 14.95 -2.61 -23.97
CA GLU A 293 14.11 -1.42 -24.04
C GLU A 293 14.66 -0.41 -25.04
N PRO A 294 13.81 0.18 -25.90
CA PRO A 294 14.24 1.17 -26.86
C PRO A 294 14.64 2.48 -26.20
N ASP A 295 15.53 3.22 -26.80
CA ASP A 295 15.97 4.56 -26.31
C ASP A 295 14.81 5.55 -26.12
N SER A 296 13.72 5.39 -26.89
CA SER A 296 12.51 6.20 -26.71
C SER A 296 11.87 6.02 -25.35
N THR A 297 11.90 4.80 -24.78
CA THR A 297 11.40 4.51 -23.43
C THR A 297 12.23 5.26 -22.40
N PHE A 298 13.56 5.18 -22.48
CA PHE A 298 14.44 5.89 -21.54
C PHE A 298 14.26 7.41 -21.60
N LYS A 299 14.09 7.99 -22.79
CA LYS A 299 13.83 9.43 -22.94
C LYS A 299 12.56 9.91 -22.24
N LEU A 300 11.54 9.07 -22.12
CA LEU A 300 10.32 9.41 -21.37
C LEU A 300 10.55 9.55 -19.86
N TYR A 301 11.53 8.81 -19.32
CA TYR A 301 11.87 8.83 -17.89
C TYR A 301 12.96 9.84 -17.54
N GLY A 302 13.57 10.46 -18.52
CA GLY A 302 14.61 11.48 -18.34
C GLY A 302 16.03 10.97 -18.59
N ASN A 303 17.00 11.90 -18.52
CA ASN A 303 18.38 11.62 -18.89
C ASN A 303 19.09 10.62 -17.95
N ASP A 304 18.61 10.45 -16.75
CA ASP A 304 19.21 9.59 -15.70
C ASP A 304 18.50 8.21 -15.62
N ALA A 305 17.73 7.86 -16.64
CA ALA A 305 16.93 6.63 -16.65
C ALA A 305 17.74 5.36 -17.01
N LYS A 306 19.01 5.48 -17.42
CA LYS A 306 19.93 4.36 -17.75
C LYS A 306 20.87 4.05 -16.62
#